data_eb66b3c1dffec732e2c8da8b7f2ff96b
#
_entry.id   eb66b3c1dffec732e2c8da8b7f2ff96b
#
_cell.length_a   1.000
_cell.length_b   1.000
_cell.length_c   1.000
_cell.angle_alpha   90.00
_cell.angle_beta   90.00
_cell.angle_gamma   90.00
#
_symmetry.space_group_name_H-M   'P 1'
#
loop_
_entity.id
_entity.type
_entity.pdbx_description
1 polymer ?
#
loop_
_entity_poly.entity_id
_entity_poly.type
_entity_poly.pdbx_seq_one_letter_code
_entity_poly.pdbx_strand_id
1 'polypeptide(L)'
;MADVMTVRGRVPSTELGRVMPHEHLLSLAPGPWLTGGARDDRVELAVGALAGLAERGFGTVVDLSPYGVVGRDDEGADVALLAEISERTGLHIVSGTALYLEAYAPAWARSASLDELASRFIADATDGIGGSGIRAGIFGEQATSLDEITPFEERVLRAVARAHRETGLAIMTHTTHGTMAHEQVDLLVSEGADLDRVVIGHLDTQLSVDVARRVLDRGVLVAVDTIGKETWDFFLEPVPDRPDGEFAKRSFARSDRGRAEFVAELVADGYADRLVLAQDLTGAEVWMNPGTHGQLGYAYLADRFLPALAELGVGDEAIEQMTARTPARLLGVGA
;
A
#
# COMPACT_ATOMS: atom_id res chain seq x y z
N MET A 1 21.43 -9.02 -10.83
CA MET A 1 20.15 -8.30 -11.04
C MET A 1 19.32 -8.58 -9.82
N ALA A 2 18.54 -7.62 -9.35
CA ALA A 2 17.67 -7.84 -8.19
C ALA A 2 16.42 -8.62 -8.62
N ASP A 3 15.98 -9.53 -7.77
CA ASP A 3 14.75 -10.29 -7.96
C ASP A 3 13.64 -9.73 -7.06
N VAL A 4 12.39 -9.87 -7.49
CA VAL A 4 11.20 -9.50 -6.73
C VAL A 4 10.43 -10.76 -6.38
N MET A 5 10.01 -10.88 -5.12
CA MET A 5 9.16 -11.97 -4.68
C MET A 5 7.71 -11.66 -5.05
N THR A 6 7.13 -12.48 -5.90
CA THR A 6 5.71 -12.45 -6.25
C THR A 6 4.98 -13.65 -5.66
N VAL A 7 3.65 -13.63 -5.67
CA VAL A 7 2.82 -14.77 -5.21
C VAL A 7 3.04 -16.05 -6.02
N ARG A 8 3.66 -15.96 -7.20
CA ARG A 8 4.03 -17.11 -8.06
C ARG A 8 5.52 -17.44 -8.05
N GLY A 9 6.29 -16.83 -7.14
CA GLY A 9 7.74 -17.00 -7.03
C GLY A 9 8.52 -15.77 -7.47
N ARG A 10 9.85 -15.91 -7.56
CA ARG A 10 10.75 -14.80 -7.91
C ARG A 10 10.71 -14.48 -9.39
N VAL A 11 10.73 -13.19 -9.70
CA VAL A 11 10.88 -12.67 -11.06
C VAL A 11 11.96 -11.57 -11.08
N PRO A 12 12.67 -11.41 -12.19
CA PRO A 12 13.61 -10.29 -12.33
C PRO A 12 12.89 -8.95 -12.19
N SER A 13 13.48 -7.99 -11.47
CA SER A 13 12.91 -6.67 -11.31
C SER A 13 12.69 -5.90 -12.63
N THR A 14 13.36 -6.31 -13.70
CA THR A 14 13.20 -5.77 -15.06
C THR A 14 11.94 -6.26 -15.79
N GLU A 15 11.25 -7.26 -15.26
CA GLU A 15 10.04 -7.84 -15.86
C GLU A 15 8.74 -7.28 -15.28
N LEU A 16 8.82 -6.40 -14.27
CA LEU A 16 7.66 -5.90 -13.54
C LEU A 16 6.73 -5.00 -14.38
N GLY A 17 7.24 -4.35 -15.44
CA GLY A 17 6.51 -3.26 -16.09
C GLY A 17 6.26 -2.08 -15.15
N ARG A 18 5.24 -1.30 -15.41
CA ARG A 18 4.74 -0.33 -14.44
C ARG A 18 4.10 -1.05 -13.26
N VAL A 19 4.22 -0.48 -12.08
CA VAL A 19 3.78 -1.08 -10.82
C VAL A 19 2.74 -0.19 -10.17
N MET A 20 1.67 -0.79 -9.66
CA MET A 20 0.76 -0.19 -8.68
C MET A 20 1.22 -0.65 -7.28
N PRO A 21 1.93 0.21 -6.53
CA PRO A 21 2.65 -0.25 -5.35
C PRO A 21 1.82 -0.30 -4.06
N HIS A 22 0.55 0.12 -4.09
CA HIS A 22 -0.34 0.11 -2.94
C HIS A 22 -1.79 -0.12 -3.34
N GLU A 23 -2.25 -1.37 -3.22
CA GLU A 23 -3.64 -1.76 -3.52
C GLU A 23 -4.12 -2.85 -2.55
N HIS A 24 -5.46 -3.12 -2.57
CA HIS A 24 -6.14 -4.08 -1.71
C HIS A 24 -7.07 -4.99 -2.52
N LEU A 25 -6.51 -6.00 -3.17
CA LEU A 25 -7.22 -6.81 -4.18
C LEU A 25 -8.35 -7.65 -3.63
N LEU A 26 -8.30 -8.05 -2.36
CA LEU A 26 -9.31 -8.91 -1.75
C LEU A 26 -10.44 -8.13 -1.06
N SER A 27 -10.37 -6.80 -1.01
CA SER A 27 -11.38 -5.94 -0.39
C SER A 27 -12.38 -5.33 -1.37
N LEU A 28 -12.38 -5.75 -2.65
CA LEU A 28 -13.20 -5.16 -3.70
C LEU A 28 -14.68 -5.58 -3.68
N ALA A 29 -15.07 -6.52 -2.81
CA ALA A 29 -16.46 -6.89 -2.64
C ALA A 29 -17.30 -5.71 -2.13
N PRO A 30 -18.52 -5.47 -2.65
CA PRO A 30 -19.39 -4.45 -2.12
C PRO A 30 -19.73 -4.71 -0.65
N GLY A 31 -19.66 -3.68 0.17
CA GLY A 31 -19.98 -3.77 1.59
C GLY A 31 -18.90 -3.16 2.47
N PRO A 32 -18.99 -3.35 3.79
CA PRO A 32 -17.95 -2.92 4.70
C PRO A 32 -16.61 -3.54 4.31
N TRP A 33 -15.58 -2.73 4.20
CA TRP A 33 -14.22 -3.14 3.82
C TRP A 33 -13.58 -4.21 4.75
N LEU A 34 -14.20 -4.43 5.91
CA LEU A 34 -13.83 -5.48 6.87
C LEU A 34 -14.38 -6.87 6.50
N THR A 35 -15.39 -6.95 5.63
CA THR A 35 -16.02 -8.22 5.28
C THR A 35 -15.47 -8.77 3.97
N GLY A 36 -14.94 -9.98 4.01
CA GLY A 36 -14.27 -10.58 2.87
C GLY A 36 -15.18 -11.13 1.77
N GLY A 37 -16.51 -11.13 1.91
CA GLY A 37 -17.41 -11.76 0.92
C GLY A 37 -17.20 -13.27 0.77
N ALA A 38 -17.89 -13.89 -0.19
CA ALA A 38 -17.61 -15.28 -0.58
C ALA A 38 -16.29 -15.37 -1.35
N ARG A 39 -15.56 -16.50 -1.19
CA ARG A 39 -14.24 -16.70 -1.81
C ARG A 39 -14.23 -16.45 -3.32
N ASP A 40 -15.18 -17.07 -4.00
CA ASP A 40 -15.23 -17.01 -5.48
C ASP A 40 -15.60 -15.61 -5.99
N ASP A 41 -16.46 -14.89 -5.28
CA ASP A 41 -16.83 -13.52 -5.63
C ASP A 41 -15.63 -12.59 -5.54
N ARG A 42 -14.77 -12.75 -4.53
CA ARG A 42 -13.57 -11.92 -4.35
C ARG A 42 -12.57 -12.06 -5.50
N VAL A 43 -12.32 -13.28 -5.94
CA VAL A 43 -11.41 -13.56 -7.07
C VAL A 43 -11.98 -12.99 -8.37
N GLU A 44 -13.27 -13.25 -8.67
CA GLU A 44 -13.93 -12.72 -9.86
C GLU A 44 -13.90 -11.19 -9.91
N LEU A 45 -14.20 -10.54 -8.79
CA LEU A 45 -14.18 -9.08 -8.69
C LEU A 45 -12.78 -8.52 -8.94
N ALA A 46 -11.75 -9.10 -8.31
CA ALA A 46 -10.38 -8.67 -8.49
C ALA A 46 -9.90 -8.86 -9.95
N VAL A 47 -10.19 -10.01 -10.55
CA VAL A 47 -9.85 -10.28 -11.96
C VAL A 47 -10.54 -9.27 -12.88
N GLY A 48 -11.83 -9.00 -12.64
CA GLY A 48 -12.58 -7.99 -13.41
C GLY A 48 -12.04 -6.57 -13.23
N ALA A 49 -11.68 -6.19 -12.01
CA ALA A 49 -11.15 -4.86 -11.70
C ALA A 49 -9.75 -4.60 -12.30
N LEU A 50 -8.94 -5.66 -12.42
CA LEU A 50 -7.59 -5.60 -13.01
C LEU A 50 -7.59 -5.71 -14.55
N ALA A 51 -8.75 -5.95 -15.15
CA ALA A 51 -8.85 -6.10 -16.61
C ALA A 51 -8.33 -4.85 -17.34
N GLY A 52 -7.50 -5.04 -18.38
CA GLY A 52 -6.95 -3.97 -19.21
C GLY A 52 -5.77 -3.18 -18.57
N LEU A 53 -5.29 -3.53 -17.37
CA LEU A 53 -4.09 -2.90 -16.80
C LEU A 53 -2.82 -3.19 -17.62
N ALA A 54 -2.65 -4.43 -18.06
CA ALA A 54 -1.51 -4.82 -18.88
C ALA A 54 -1.44 -4.03 -20.20
N GLU A 55 -2.58 -3.75 -20.81
CA GLU A 55 -2.68 -2.93 -22.05
C GLU A 55 -2.23 -1.47 -21.82
N ARG A 56 -2.27 -1.01 -20.57
CA ARG A 56 -1.82 0.31 -20.12
C ARG A 56 -0.37 0.33 -19.62
N GLY A 57 0.33 -0.80 -19.79
CA GLY A 57 1.73 -0.96 -19.42
C GLY A 57 1.97 -1.30 -17.93
N PHE A 58 0.92 -1.55 -17.15
CA PHE A 58 1.06 -2.02 -15.78
C PHE A 58 1.20 -3.54 -15.77
N GLY A 59 2.35 -4.03 -15.32
CA GLY A 59 2.64 -5.47 -15.25
C GLY A 59 2.58 -6.03 -13.83
N THR A 60 2.55 -5.17 -12.81
CA THR A 60 2.63 -5.58 -11.41
C THR A 60 1.70 -4.78 -10.52
N VAL A 61 1.09 -5.47 -9.55
CA VAL A 61 0.28 -4.88 -8.48
C VAL A 61 0.80 -5.39 -7.13
N VAL A 62 0.91 -4.50 -6.16
CA VAL A 62 1.27 -4.85 -4.78
C VAL A 62 0.00 -4.82 -3.92
N ASP A 63 -0.35 -5.95 -3.34
CA ASP A 63 -1.42 -6.06 -2.35
C ASP A 63 -0.82 -5.85 -0.95
N LEU A 64 -1.17 -4.72 -0.33
CA LEU A 64 -0.65 -4.34 0.99
C LEU A 64 -1.61 -4.65 2.14
N SER A 65 -2.62 -5.48 1.91
CA SER A 65 -3.65 -5.79 2.92
C SER A 65 -3.03 -6.33 4.21
N PRO A 66 -3.23 -5.65 5.36
CA PRO A 66 -2.77 -6.13 6.66
C PRO A 66 -3.61 -7.29 7.18
N TYR A 67 -3.09 -8.01 8.17
CA TYR A 67 -3.83 -9.06 8.87
C TYR A 67 -5.12 -8.51 9.51
N GLY A 68 -6.24 -9.16 9.26
CA GLY A 68 -7.53 -8.86 9.87
C GLY A 68 -8.33 -7.73 9.24
N VAL A 69 -7.81 -7.07 8.19
CA VAL A 69 -8.50 -5.95 7.54
C VAL A 69 -8.34 -5.98 6.01
N VAL A 70 -9.10 -5.11 5.32
CA VAL A 70 -9.07 -4.92 3.87
C VAL A 70 -9.01 -6.22 3.07
N GLY A 71 -9.86 -7.18 3.43
CA GLY A 71 -10.03 -8.43 2.73
C GLY A 71 -9.08 -9.56 3.14
N ARG A 72 -8.14 -9.33 4.05
CA ARG A 72 -7.26 -10.37 4.59
C ARG A 72 -7.77 -10.86 5.95
N ASP A 73 -7.79 -12.18 6.14
CA ASP A 73 -8.16 -12.78 7.43
C ASP A 73 -7.07 -12.62 8.50
N ASP A 74 -7.45 -12.91 9.76
CA ASP A 74 -6.56 -12.77 10.93
C ASP A 74 -5.29 -13.64 10.87
N GLU A 75 -5.32 -14.75 10.13
CA GLU A 75 -4.20 -15.68 9.99
C GLU A 75 -3.45 -15.52 8.66
N GLY A 76 -4.01 -14.75 7.70
CA GLY A 76 -3.44 -14.50 6.38
C GLY A 76 -3.61 -15.63 5.38
N ALA A 77 -4.51 -16.59 5.62
CA ALA A 77 -4.73 -17.71 4.71
C ALA A 77 -5.30 -17.26 3.35
N ASP A 78 -6.04 -16.17 3.31
CA ASP A 78 -6.61 -15.56 2.10
C ASP A 78 -5.56 -15.13 1.07
N VAL A 79 -4.30 -14.99 1.44
CA VAL A 79 -3.21 -14.65 0.50
C VAL A 79 -3.12 -15.66 -0.66
N ALA A 80 -3.59 -16.90 -0.46
CA ALA A 80 -3.66 -17.92 -1.49
C ALA A 80 -4.53 -17.51 -2.70
N LEU A 81 -5.53 -16.64 -2.50
CA LEU A 81 -6.39 -16.15 -3.57
C LEU A 81 -5.63 -15.22 -4.53
N LEU A 82 -4.60 -14.53 -4.06
CA LEU A 82 -3.77 -13.65 -4.89
C LEU A 82 -3.01 -14.42 -5.97
N ALA A 83 -2.62 -15.68 -5.71
CA ALA A 83 -1.99 -16.53 -6.71
C ALA A 83 -2.95 -16.85 -7.85
N GLU A 84 -4.20 -17.20 -7.55
CA GLU A 84 -5.24 -17.43 -8.56
C GLU A 84 -5.54 -16.17 -9.38
N ILE A 85 -5.65 -15.01 -8.72
CA ILE A 85 -5.84 -13.72 -9.41
C ILE A 85 -4.65 -13.45 -10.35
N SER A 86 -3.42 -13.67 -9.88
CA SER A 86 -2.20 -13.49 -10.69
C SER A 86 -2.16 -14.43 -11.92
N GLU A 87 -2.55 -15.66 -11.76
CA GLU A 87 -2.63 -16.63 -12.88
C GLU A 87 -3.66 -16.20 -13.93
N ARG A 88 -4.83 -15.79 -13.49
CA ARG A 88 -5.95 -15.45 -14.37
C ARG A 88 -5.77 -14.11 -15.09
N THR A 89 -5.10 -13.14 -14.46
CA THR A 89 -4.83 -11.82 -15.04
C THR A 89 -3.53 -11.75 -15.83
N GLY A 90 -2.60 -12.66 -15.58
CA GLY A 90 -1.23 -12.61 -16.10
C GLY A 90 -0.33 -11.56 -15.43
N LEU A 91 -0.86 -10.75 -14.52
CA LEU A 91 -0.11 -9.74 -13.79
C LEU A 91 0.76 -10.38 -12.69
N HIS A 92 1.91 -9.80 -12.45
CA HIS A 92 2.66 -10.10 -11.22
C HIS A 92 1.93 -9.48 -10.03
N ILE A 93 1.70 -10.27 -8.98
CA ILE A 93 1.18 -9.76 -7.72
C ILE A 93 2.24 -9.96 -6.64
N VAL A 94 2.58 -8.89 -5.94
CA VAL A 94 3.45 -8.90 -4.76
C VAL A 94 2.55 -8.82 -3.54
N SER A 95 2.66 -9.76 -2.61
CA SER A 95 1.92 -9.68 -1.35
C SER A 95 2.74 -8.97 -0.28
N GLY A 96 2.13 -7.99 0.37
CA GLY A 96 2.64 -7.42 1.60
C GLY A 96 2.32 -8.29 2.82
N THR A 97 2.99 -8.00 3.94
CA THR A 97 2.63 -8.45 5.28
C THR A 97 2.69 -7.30 6.25
N ALA A 98 1.65 -7.11 7.04
CA ALA A 98 1.49 -5.94 7.89
C ALA A 98 0.49 -6.15 9.03
N LEU A 99 0.56 -5.23 9.99
CA LEU A 99 -0.47 -4.99 11.00
C LEU A 99 -0.97 -3.55 10.89
N TYR A 100 -2.29 -3.40 10.90
CA TYR A 100 -2.95 -2.09 10.83
C TYR A 100 -3.02 -1.42 12.21
N LEU A 101 -3.88 -0.43 12.36
CA LEU A 101 -4.11 0.26 13.63
C LEU A 101 -4.46 -0.73 14.75
N GLU A 102 -4.06 -0.42 15.99
CA GLU A 102 -4.28 -1.31 17.15
C GLU A 102 -5.73 -1.78 17.29
N ALA A 103 -6.71 -0.90 17.00
CA ALA A 103 -8.13 -1.20 17.09
C ALA A 103 -8.58 -2.34 16.15
N TYR A 104 -7.87 -2.54 15.05
CA TYR A 104 -8.18 -3.53 14.00
C TYR A 104 -7.26 -4.75 14.05
N ALA A 105 -6.19 -4.70 14.83
CA ALA A 105 -5.21 -5.76 14.86
C ALA A 105 -5.80 -7.08 15.40
N PRO A 106 -5.42 -8.24 14.84
CA PRO A 106 -5.80 -9.55 15.36
C PRO A 106 -5.42 -9.73 16.83
N ALA A 107 -6.18 -10.54 17.56
CA ALA A 107 -5.95 -10.77 18.97
C ALA A 107 -4.54 -11.31 19.28
N TRP A 108 -4.01 -12.19 18.42
CA TRP A 108 -2.66 -12.73 18.56
C TRP A 108 -1.60 -11.63 18.47
N ALA A 109 -1.78 -10.65 17.56
CA ALA A 109 -0.81 -9.57 17.36
C ALA A 109 -0.78 -8.58 18.54
N ARG A 110 -1.96 -8.25 19.09
CA ARG A 110 -2.06 -7.34 20.24
C ARG A 110 -1.30 -7.84 21.46
N SER A 111 -1.27 -9.16 21.68
CA SER A 111 -0.59 -9.79 22.82
C SER A 111 0.88 -10.12 22.56
N ALA A 112 1.32 -10.11 21.30
CA ALA A 112 2.67 -10.50 20.92
C ALA A 112 3.72 -9.50 21.41
N SER A 113 4.86 -10.01 21.82
CA SER A 113 6.08 -9.23 22.08
C SER A 113 6.70 -8.71 20.78
N LEU A 114 7.62 -7.76 20.89
CA LEU A 114 8.37 -7.25 19.75
C LEU A 114 9.10 -8.36 18.99
N ASP A 115 9.74 -9.29 19.70
CA ASP A 115 10.51 -10.37 19.09
C ASP A 115 9.60 -11.40 18.40
N GLU A 116 8.40 -11.67 18.94
CA GLU A 116 7.40 -12.53 18.29
C GLU A 116 6.86 -11.88 17.01
N LEU A 117 6.56 -10.57 17.03
CA LEU A 117 6.15 -9.84 15.82
C LEU A 117 7.26 -9.83 14.76
N ALA A 118 8.50 -9.54 15.14
CA ALA A 118 9.62 -9.57 14.19
C ALA A 118 9.81 -10.97 13.59
N SER A 119 9.73 -12.02 14.42
CA SER A 119 9.82 -13.40 13.95
C SER A 119 8.69 -13.76 12.99
N ARG A 120 7.46 -13.27 13.23
CA ARG A 120 6.33 -13.48 12.32
C ARG A 120 6.59 -12.82 10.96
N PHE A 121 7.01 -11.56 10.92
CA PHE A 121 7.32 -10.87 9.67
C PHE A 121 8.47 -11.55 8.90
N ILE A 122 9.51 -12.02 9.60
CA ILE A 122 10.60 -12.78 8.97
C ILE A 122 10.06 -14.09 8.38
N ALA A 123 9.25 -14.84 9.12
CA ALA A 123 8.65 -16.08 8.64
C ALA A 123 7.74 -15.85 7.42
N ASP A 124 6.95 -14.78 7.41
CA ASP A 124 6.14 -14.40 6.24
C ASP A 124 6.99 -14.13 4.99
N ALA A 125 8.18 -13.56 5.17
CA ALA A 125 9.11 -13.28 4.08
C ALA A 125 9.92 -14.53 3.63
N THR A 126 10.15 -15.50 4.53
CA THR A 126 11.03 -16.66 4.26
C THR A 126 10.26 -17.96 4.02
N ASP A 127 9.23 -18.22 4.80
CA ASP A 127 8.49 -19.48 4.83
C ASP A 127 7.12 -19.36 4.16
N GLY A 128 6.46 -18.20 4.33
CA GLY A 128 5.18 -17.87 3.71
C GLY A 128 4.09 -17.44 4.70
N ILE A 129 3.23 -16.56 4.23
CA ILE A 129 2.11 -15.95 4.97
C ILE A 129 1.05 -17.02 5.24
N GLY A 130 0.56 -17.11 6.47
CA GLY A 130 -0.58 -17.96 6.83
C GLY A 130 -0.40 -19.45 6.49
N GLY A 131 0.84 -19.94 6.37
CA GLY A 131 1.12 -21.32 5.99
C GLY A 131 0.84 -21.65 4.51
N SER A 132 0.55 -20.65 3.67
CA SER A 132 0.25 -20.82 2.24
C SER A 132 1.48 -21.16 1.39
N GLY A 133 2.70 -20.93 1.90
CA GLY A 133 3.95 -20.97 1.13
C GLY A 133 4.16 -19.74 0.23
N ILE A 134 3.20 -18.81 0.16
CA ILE A 134 3.34 -17.54 -0.55
C ILE A 134 4.10 -16.58 0.37
N ARG A 135 5.27 -16.13 -0.08
CA ARG A 135 6.14 -15.25 0.68
C ARG A 135 5.79 -13.78 0.48
N ALA A 136 5.91 -13.00 1.54
CA ALA A 136 5.84 -11.56 1.39
C ALA A 136 6.99 -11.01 0.54
N GLY A 137 6.69 -10.02 -0.30
CA GLY A 137 7.68 -9.27 -1.08
C GLY A 137 7.94 -7.86 -0.56
N ILE A 138 7.15 -7.43 0.44
CA ILE A 138 7.25 -6.12 1.09
C ILE A 138 6.62 -6.18 2.48
N PHE A 139 7.09 -5.36 3.40
CA PHE A 139 6.48 -5.13 4.71
C PHE A 139 5.57 -3.90 4.65
N GLY A 140 4.27 -4.08 4.46
CA GLY A 140 3.30 -2.98 4.32
C GLY A 140 1.87 -3.51 4.16
N GLU A 141 0.93 -2.61 4.50
CA GLU A 141 1.11 -1.28 5.08
C GLU A 141 1.12 -1.32 6.62
N GLN A 142 2.19 -0.82 7.24
CA GLN A 142 2.28 -0.71 8.70
C GLN A 142 1.69 0.62 9.16
N ALA A 143 0.66 0.59 10.01
CA ALA A 143 -0.13 1.78 10.30
C ALA A 143 0.24 2.50 11.60
N THR A 144 -0.01 3.81 11.62
CA THR A 144 -0.08 4.62 12.85
C THR A 144 -1.37 5.41 12.91
N SER A 145 -1.86 5.61 14.14
CA SER A 145 -3.10 6.32 14.44
C SER A 145 -3.02 7.82 14.12
N LEU A 146 -4.19 8.48 14.14
CA LEU A 146 -4.30 9.91 13.92
C LEU A 146 -3.65 10.69 15.07
N ASP A 147 -2.64 11.51 14.75
CA ASP A 147 -1.92 12.37 15.69
C ASP A 147 -1.21 11.63 16.85
N GLU A 148 -1.09 10.30 16.78
CA GLU A 148 -0.38 9.50 17.79
C GLU A 148 0.21 8.22 17.19
N ILE A 149 1.19 7.65 17.88
CA ILE A 149 1.66 6.26 17.70
C ILE A 149 1.42 5.54 19.03
N THR A 150 0.51 4.57 19.04
CA THR A 150 0.23 3.80 20.25
C THR A 150 1.41 2.91 20.62
N PRO A 151 1.50 2.43 21.88
CA PRO A 151 2.56 1.47 22.25
C PRO A 151 2.55 0.18 21.43
N PHE A 152 1.39 -0.22 20.91
CA PHE A 152 1.27 -1.34 19.98
C PHE A 152 1.91 -1.00 18.63
N GLU A 153 1.53 0.12 18.04
CA GLU A 153 2.01 0.58 16.74
C GLU A 153 3.53 0.84 16.74
N GLU A 154 4.05 1.45 17.83
CA GLU A 154 5.49 1.57 18.03
C GLU A 154 6.18 0.20 18.03
N ARG A 155 5.62 -0.78 18.74
CA ARG A 155 6.14 -2.15 18.78
C ARG A 155 6.14 -2.80 17.41
N VAL A 156 5.08 -2.59 16.61
CA VAL A 156 4.97 -3.08 15.22
C VAL A 156 6.03 -2.44 14.33
N LEU A 157 6.20 -1.11 14.36
CA LEU A 157 7.21 -0.40 13.56
C LEU A 157 8.63 -0.86 13.92
N ARG A 158 8.94 -1.08 15.20
CA ARG A 158 10.23 -1.62 15.62
C ARG A 158 10.44 -3.06 15.15
N ALA A 159 9.40 -3.88 15.22
CA ALA A 159 9.45 -5.28 14.78
C ALA A 159 9.69 -5.38 13.27
N VAL A 160 8.98 -4.58 12.48
CA VAL A 160 9.16 -4.58 11.02
C VAL A 160 10.53 -4.05 10.60
N ALA A 161 11.08 -3.06 11.30
CA ALA A 161 12.44 -2.57 11.03
C ALA A 161 13.49 -3.66 11.28
N ARG A 162 13.32 -4.51 12.32
CA ARG A 162 14.18 -5.67 12.55
C ARG A 162 14.06 -6.71 11.44
N ALA A 163 12.82 -7.02 11.04
CA ALA A 163 12.57 -7.94 9.92
C ALA A 163 13.15 -7.41 8.60
N HIS A 164 13.04 -6.12 8.35
CA HIS A 164 13.65 -5.45 7.21
C HIS A 164 15.18 -5.65 7.17
N ARG A 165 15.87 -5.45 8.29
CA ARG A 165 17.33 -5.64 8.37
C ARG A 165 17.76 -7.07 8.12
N GLU A 166 16.95 -8.04 8.51
CA GLU A 166 17.23 -9.47 8.30
C GLU A 166 17.00 -9.90 6.86
N THR A 167 15.92 -9.40 6.24
CA THR A 167 15.44 -9.88 4.93
C THR A 167 15.80 -8.98 3.76
N GLY A 168 16.04 -7.69 4.02
CA GLY A 168 16.24 -6.66 3.00
C GLY A 168 14.96 -6.23 2.29
N LEU A 169 13.77 -6.74 2.64
CA LEU A 169 12.50 -6.30 2.05
C LEU A 169 12.20 -4.85 2.42
N ALA A 170 11.62 -4.10 1.49
CA ALA A 170 11.20 -2.73 1.74
C ALA A 170 10.08 -2.64 2.79
N ILE A 171 9.96 -1.46 3.40
CA ILE A 171 8.86 -1.12 4.31
C ILE A 171 7.99 -0.08 3.64
N MET A 172 6.67 -0.26 3.67
CA MET A 172 5.68 0.76 3.34
C MET A 172 4.77 0.99 4.54
N THR A 173 4.59 2.26 4.91
CA THR A 173 3.77 2.62 6.06
C THR A 173 2.46 3.26 5.65
N HIS A 174 1.51 3.26 6.57
CA HIS A 174 0.29 4.04 6.54
C HIS A 174 0.41 5.18 7.57
N THR A 175 0.17 6.40 7.13
CA THR A 175 -0.06 7.51 8.05
C THR A 175 -1.53 7.86 8.05
N THR A 176 -2.18 7.87 9.21
CA THR A 176 -3.56 8.35 9.26
C THR A 176 -3.56 9.87 9.02
N HIS A 177 -4.09 10.26 7.86
CA HIS A 177 -4.13 11.65 7.40
C HIS A 177 -2.77 12.35 7.35
N GLY A 178 -1.70 11.64 6.98
CA GLY A 178 -0.36 12.20 6.86
C GLY A 178 0.27 12.64 8.19
N THR A 179 -0.34 12.26 9.34
CA THR A 179 0.22 12.56 10.66
C THR A 179 1.29 11.54 11.06
N MET A 180 2.14 11.87 12.01
CA MET A 180 3.19 11.01 12.59
C MET A 180 4.27 10.51 11.60
N ALA A 181 4.35 11.07 10.40
CA ALA A 181 5.33 10.66 9.39
C ALA A 181 6.79 10.78 9.86
N HIS A 182 7.14 11.86 10.54
CA HIS A 182 8.49 12.07 11.07
C HIS A 182 8.82 11.10 12.21
N GLU A 183 7.86 10.86 13.08
CA GLU A 183 7.97 9.93 14.21
C GLU A 183 8.11 8.48 13.73
N GLN A 184 7.39 8.10 12.67
CA GLN A 184 7.61 6.79 12.01
C GLN A 184 9.05 6.65 11.52
N VAL A 185 9.58 7.67 10.81
CA VAL A 185 10.97 7.66 10.34
C VAL A 185 11.94 7.57 11.50
N ASP A 186 11.71 8.31 12.61
CA ASP A 186 12.58 8.26 13.79
C ASP A 186 12.63 6.87 14.41
N LEU A 187 11.48 6.20 14.52
CA LEU A 187 11.40 4.83 15.03
C LEU A 187 12.15 3.84 14.13
N LEU A 188 11.92 3.91 12.82
CA LEU A 188 12.56 3.03 11.85
C LEU A 188 14.09 3.23 11.83
N VAL A 189 14.55 4.47 11.86
CA VAL A 189 15.99 4.80 11.95
C VAL A 189 16.59 4.26 13.26
N SER A 190 15.89 4.39 14.38
CA SER A 190 16.39 3.93 15.67
C SER A 190 16.64 2.42 15.72
N GLU A 191 15.92 1.65 14.91
CA GLU A 191 16.10 0.20 14.74
C GLU A 191 17.03 -0.14 13.55
N GLY A 192 17.57 0.87 12.85
CA GLY A 192 18.57 0.71 11.77
C GLY A 192 17.99 0.32 10.42
N ALA A 193 16.76 0.75 10.10
CA ALA A 193 16.19 0.57 8.77
C ALA A 193 16.96 1.38 7.72
N ASP A 194 17.09 0.81 6.52
CA ASP A 194 17.60 1.50 5.34
C ASP A 194 16.52 2.40 4.75
N LEU A 195 16.68 3.72 4.90
CA LEU A 195 15.69 4.71 4.48
C LEU A 195 15.47 4.74 2.96
N ASP A 196 16.44 4.32 2.15
CA ASP A 196 16.27 4.16 0.70
C ASP A 196 15.23 3.07 0.33
N ARG A 197 14.78 2.29 1.32
CA ARG A 197 13.81 1.20 1.20
C ARG A 197 12.59 1.39 2.10
N VAL A 198 12.37 2.61 2.60
CA VAL A 198 11.19 2.99 3.39
C VAL A 198 10.32 3.94 2.59
N VAL A 199 9.03 3.63 2.49
CA VAL A 199 8.01 4.47 1.86
C VAL A 199 7.02 4.92 2.92
N ILE A 200 6.80 6.23 3.02
CA ILE A 200 5.77 6.81 3.88
C ILE A 200 4.50 7.02 3.05
N GLY A 201 3.42 6.34 3.42
CA GLY A 201 2.12 6.37 2.72
C GLY A 201 1.23 7.53 3.14
N HIS A 202 0.28 7.87 2.27
CA HIS A 202 -0.84 8.80 2.49
C HIS A 202 -0.46 10.26 2.81
N LEU A 203 0.75 10.73 2.44
CA LEU A 203 1.09 12.14 2.63
C LEU A 203 0.28 13.07 1.72
N ASP A 204 -0.24 12.56 0.61
CA ASP A 204 -1.13 13.29 -0.30
C ASP A 204 -2.52 13.55 0.29
N THR A 205 -2.84 12.98 1.43
CA THR A 205 -4.07 13.30 2.17
C THR A 205 -4.07 14.72 2.76
N GLN A 206 -2.92 15.30 3.00
CA GLN A 206 -2.76 16.69 3.44
C GLN A 206 -2.48 17.67 2.29
N LEU A 207 -1.90 17.22 1.18
CA LEU A 207 -1.43 18.02 0.04
C LEU A 207 -0.47 19.15 0.44
N SER A 208 0.33 18.96 1.49
CA SER A 208 1.31 19.92 1.94
C SER A 208 2.69 19.57 1.38
N VAL A 209 3.10 20.29 0.34
CA VAL A 209 4.42 20.08 -0.29
C VAL A 209 5.56 20.28 0.72
N ASP A 210 5.44 21.28 1.61
CA ASP A 210 6.45 21.53 2.64
C ASP A 210 6.58 20.38 3.66
N VAL A 211 5.48 19.70 3.98
CA VAL A 211 5.52 18.51 4.84
C VAL A 211 6.21 17.37 4.09
N ALA A 212 5.80 17.13 2.85
CA ALA A 212 6.39 16.08 2.02
C ALA A 212 7.90 16.30 1.79
N ARG A 213 8.34 17.54 1.49
CA ARG A 213 9.77 17.88 1.35
C ARG A 213 10.56 17.50 2.60
N ARG A 214 10.09 17.90 3.78
CA ARG A 214 10.78 17.60 5.03
C ARG A 214 10.87 16.09 5.31
N VAL A 215 9.88 15.31 4.89
CA VAL A 215 9.92 13.86 5.01
C VAL A 215 10.88 13.26 3.99
N LEU A 216 10.82 13.69 2.72
CA LEU A 216 11.72 13.28 1.64
C LEU A 216 13.19 13.61 1.94
N ASP A 217 13.47 14.76 2.54
CA ASP A 217 14.82 15.20 2.96
C ASP A 217 15.44 14.28 4.03
N ARG A 218 14.61 13.44 4.69
CA ARG A 218 15.09 12.37 5.58
C ARG A 218 15.70 11.20 4.82
N GLY A 219 15.53 11.12 3.50
CA GLY A 219 16.04 10.06 2.65
C GLY A 219 15.06 8.90 2.39
N VAL A 220 13.82 9.00 2.86
CA VAL A 220 12.74 8.04 2.56
C VAL A 220 12.08 8.31 1.21
N LEU A 221 11.22 7.38 0.78
CA LEU A 221 10.29 7.61 -0.32
C LEU A 221 8.92 8.04 0.23
N VAL A 222 8.12 8.65 -0.64
CA VAL A 222 6.74 9.04 -0.35
C VAL A 222 5.81 8.40 -1.37
N ALA A 223 4.73 7.80 -0.88
CA ALA A 223 3.65 7.36 -1.73
C ALA A 223 2.59 8.46 -1.86
N VAL A 224 2.23 8.75 -3.11
CA VAL A 224 1.02 9.47 -3.48
C VAL A 224 0.04 8.37 -3.87
N ASP A 225 -0.72 7.90 -2.91
CA ASP A 225 -1.42 6.63 -2.99
C ASP A 225 -2.92 6.71 -2.70
N THR A 226 -3.47 7.91 -2.60
CA THR A 226 -4.92 8.11 -2.56
C THR A 226 -5.45 8.72 -3.88
N ILE A 227 -4.75 8.44 -4.99
CA ILE A 227 -5.14 8.90 -6.32
C ILE A 227 -6.48 8.29 -6.66
N GLY A 228 -7.40 9.18 -7.00
CA GLY A 228 -8.70 8.74 -7.30
C GLY A 228 -9.68 8.80 -6.11
N LYS A 229 -9.23 8.95 -4.88
CA LYS A 229 -10.05 9.12 -3.66
C LYS A 229 -10.29 10.62 -3.41
N GLU A 230 -11.22 11.24 -4.14
CA GLU A 230 -11.52 12.66 -3.93
C GLU A 230 -12.29 12.93 -2.63
N THR A 231 -13.06 11.97 -2.16
CA THR A 231 -13.72 11.99 -0.85
C THR A 231 -13.66 10.61 -0.23
N TRP A 232 -13.23 10.53 1.02
CA TRP A 232 -13.23 9.28 1.78
C TRP A 232 -13.30 9.53 3.28
N ASP A 233 -13.61 8.48 4.02
CA ASP A 233 -13.64 8.47 5.48
C ASP A 233 -12.47 7.61 6.02
N PHE A 234 -11.69 8.17 6.93
CA PHE A 234 -10.85 7.35 7.82
C PHE A 234 -11.69 6.92 9.01
N PHE A 235 -11.80 5.62 9.22
CA PHE A 235 -12.42 5.05 10.40
C PHE A 235 -11.39 5.02 11.53
N LEU A 236 -11.69 5.70 12.63
CA LEU A 236 -10.82 5.76 13.81
C LEU A 236 -11.08 4.61 14.78
N GLU A 237 -12.22 3.93 14.62
CA GLU A 237 -12.64 2.76 15.38
C GLU A 237 -13.31 1.74 14.45
N PRO A 238 -13.36 0.45 14.80
CA PRO A 238 -14.09 -0.54 14.02
C PRO A 238 -15.53 -0.14 13.77
N VAL A 239 -16.01 -0.35 12.53
CA VAL A 239 -17.41 -0.07 12.17
C VAL A 239 -18.33 -0.98 12.98
N PRO A 240 -19.32 -0.45 13.71
CA PRO A 240 -20.24 -1.28 14.47
C PRO A 240 -21.15 -2.12 13.55
N ASP A 241 -21.59 -3.29 14.03
CA ASP A 241 -22.45 -4.22 13.30
C ASP A 241 -23.88 -3.72 13.05
N ARG A 242 -24.15 -2.46 13.29
CA ARG A 242 -25.46 -1.86 13.08
C ARG A 242 -25.37 -0.66 12.14
N PRO A 243 -26.23 -0.59 11.10
CA PRO A 243 -26.13 0.43 10.06
C PRO A 243 -26.48 1.86 10.54
N ASP A 244 -27.19 1.99 11.66
CA ASP A 244 -27.58 3.26 12.27
C ASP A 244 -26.69 3.69 13.45
N GLY A 245 -25.60 2.95 13.69
CA GLY A 245 -24.63 3.26 14.74
C GLY A 245 -23.69 4.40 14.34
N GLU A 246 -23.47 5.35 15.24
CA GLU A 246 -22.36 6.29 15.09
C GLU A 246 -21.04 5.58 15.38
N PHE A 247 -20.01 5.92 14.62
CA PHE A 247 -18.64 5.46 14.81
C PHE A 247 -17.67 6.60 14.52
N ALA A 248 -16.52 6.55 15.18
CA ALA A 248 -15.51 7.56 15.02
C ALA A 248 -14.89 7.48 13.62
N LYS A 249 -15.00 8.57 12.88
CA LYS A 249 -14.40 8.72 11.56
C LYS A 249 -13.97 10.15 11.30
N ARG A 250 -13.08 10.33 10.34
CA ARG A 250 -12.74 11.63 9.81
C ARG A 250 -12.87 11.63 8.30
N SER A 251 -13.72 12.53 7.79
CA SER A 251 -13.98 12.67 6.36
C SER A 251 -13.03 13.66 5.71
N PHE A 252 -12.59 13.36 4.49
CA PHE A 252 -11.71 14.19 3.70
C PHE A 252 -12.28 14.43 2.31
N ALA A 253 -11.99 15.63 1.79
CA ALA A 253 -12.20 15.96 0.39
C ALA A 253 -10.90 16.57 -0.16
N ARG A 254 -10.31 15.91 -1.18
CA ARG A 254 -9.10 16.36 -1.87
C ARG A 254 -9.21 16.04 -3.35
N SER A 255 -9.03 17.05 -4.20
CA SER A 255 -9.13 16.83 -5.64
C SER A 255 -7.87 16.18 -6.20
N ASP A 256 -8.05 15.32 -7.20
CA ASP A 256 -6.91 14.75 -7.92
C ASP A 256 -6.14 15.79 -8.73
N ARG A 257 -6.78 16.90 -9.08
CA ARG A 257 -6.05 18.05 -9.60
C ARG A 257 -5.03 18.59 -8.57
N GLY A 258 -5.44 18.73 -7.31
CA GLY A 258 -4.52 19.14 -6.23
C GLY A 258 -3.40 18.13 -5.99
N ARG A 259 -3.70 16.81 -6.11
CA ARG A 259 -2.67 15.77 -6.05
C ARG A 259 -1.70 15.85 -7.22
N ALA A 260 -2.20 16.09 -8.43
CA ALA A 260 -1.35 16.23 -9.61
C ALA A 260 -0.43 17.47 -9.49
N GLU A 261 -0.95 18.60 -9.01
CA GLU A 261 -0.17 19.82 -8.72
C GLU A 261 0.89 19.54 -7.64
N PHE A 262 0.53 18.84 -6.57
CA PHE A 262 1.45 18.39 -5.51
C PHE A 262 2.60 17.52 -6.05
N VAL A 263 2.28 16.52 -6.89
CA VAL A 263 3.30 15.68 -7.53
C VAL A 263 4.19 16.50 -8.48
N ALA A 264 3.59 17.37 -9.32
CA ALA A 264 4.33 18.18 -10.27
C ALA A 264 5.34 19.11 -9.58
N GLU A 265 4.97 19.70 -8.44
CA GLU A 265 5.87 20.54 -7.64
C GLU A 265 7.03 19.72 -7.05
N LEU A 266 6.76 18.55 -6.46
CA LEU A 266 7.81 17.67 -5.95
C LEU A 266 8.74 17.15 -7.05
N VAL A 267 8.22 16.88 -8.24
CA VAL A 267 9.04 16.49 -9.41
C VAL A 267 9.92 17.65 -9.85
N ALA A 268 9.41 18.89 -9.88
CA ALA A 268 10.18 20.09 -10.19
C ALA A 268 11.31 20.34 -9.18
N ASP A 269 11.11 19.93 -7.93
CA ASP A 269 12.14 19.97 -6.87
C ASP A 269 13.19 18.84 -6.98
N GLY A 270 12.99 17.87 -7.89
CA GLY A 270 13.94 16.81 -8.14
C GLY A 270 13.65 15.49 -7.43
N TYR A 271 12.48 15.31 -6.81
CA TYR A 271 12.14 14.10 -6.03
C TYR A 271 11.48 12.97 -6.85
N ALA A 272 11.50 13.01 -8.19
CA ALA A 272 10.85 11.99 -9.02
C ALA A 272 11.30 10.54 -8.69
N ASP A 273 12.55 10.34 -8.28
CA ASP A 273 13.10 9.03 -7.89
C ASP A 273 12.80 8.62 -6.44
N ARG A 274 12.08 9.47 -5.72
CA ARG A 274 11.62 9.25 -4.33
C ARG A 274 10.09 9.19 -4.20
N LEU A 275 9.36 9.25 -5.32
CA LEU A 275 7.90 9.16 -5.34
C LEU A 275 7.45 7.83 -5.94
N VAL A 276 6.34 7.29 -5.42
CA VAL A 276 5.58 6.19 -6.03
C VAL A 276 4.10 6.59 -6.10
N LEU A 277 3.39 6.10 -7.12
CA LEU A 277 2.00 6.46 -7.40
C LEU A 277 1.09 5.24 -7.30
N ALA A 278 0.00 5.34 -6.55
CA ALA A 278 -0.98 4.27 -6.33
C ALA A 278 -2.38 4.81 -6.07
N GLN A 279 -3.34 3.94 -5.84
CA GLN A 279 -4.74 4.30 -5.65
C GLN A 279 -5.30 3.86 -4.29
N ASP A 280 -4.70 2.84 -3.65
CA ASP A 280 -5.18 2.30 -2.38
C ASP A 280 -6.68 1.97 -2.44
N LEU A 281 -7.11 1.29 -3.53
CA LEU A 281 -8.52 1.05 -3.77
C LEU A 281 -9.08 -0.08 -2.90
N THR A 282 -10.27 0.19 -2.35
CA THR A 282 -11.11 -0.80 -1.69
C THR A 282 -12.48 -0.89 -2.39
N GLY A 283 -13.35 -1.80 -1.96
CA GLY A 283 -14.69 -1.91 -2.52
C GLY A 283 -15.52 -0.65 -2.36
N ALA A 284 -15.23 0.16 -1.34
CA ALA A 284 -15.93 1.43 -1.15
C ALA A 284 -15.70 2.38 -2.33
N GLU A 285 -14.47 2.55 -2.77
CA GLU A 285 -14.15 3.45 -3.89
C GLU A 285 -14.56 2.86 -5.24
N VAL A 286 -14.37 1.55 -5.44
CA VAL A 286 -14.67 0.91 -6.72
C VAL A 286 -16.17 0.85 -7.00
N TRP A 287 -17.00 0.60 -5.98
CA TRP A 287 -18.42 0.33 -6.17
C TRP A 287 -19.35 1.43 -5.65
N MET A 288 -18.93 2.17 -4.61
CA MET A 288 -19.80 3.13 -3.91
C MET A 288 -19.58 4.57 -4.35
N ASN A 289 -18.55 4.86 -5.13
CA ASN A 289 -18.30 6.19 -5.67
C ASN A 289 -18.28 6.20 -7.21
N PRO A 290 -19.41 5.96 -7.89
CA PRO A 290 -19.46 5.87 -9.34
C PRO A 290 -19.16 7.19 -10.07
N GLY A 291 -19.23 8.32 -9.36
CA GLY A 291 -18.94 9.63 -9.94
C GLY A 291 -17.45 9.88 -10.16
N THR A 292 -16.59 9.22 -9.42
CA THR A 292 -15.14 9.43 -9.46
C THR A 292 -14.38 8.17 -9.88
N HIS A 293 -14.53 7.04 -9.17
CA HIS A 293 -13.65 5.89 -9.35
C HIS A 293 -14.35 4.61 -9.72
N GLY A 294 -15.61 4.43 -9.33
CA GLY A 294 -16.33 3.20 -9.54
C GLY A 294 -16.43 2.78 -11.01
N GLN A 295 -16.33 3.71 -11.95
CA GLN A 295 -16.37 3.44 -13.39
C GLN A 295 -15.00 3.12 -13.98
N LEU A 296 -13.92 3.62 -13.42
CA LEU A 296 -12.57 3.49 -13.98
C LEU A 296 -11.69 2.53 -13.16
N GLY A 297 -11.99 2.33 -11.89
CA GLY A 297 -11.23 1.43 -11.03
C GLY A 297 -9.73 1.67 -11.12
N TYR A 298 -8.95 0.61 -11.24
CA TYR A 298 -7.49 0.68 -11.36
C TYR A 298 -6.99 1.36 -12.66
N ALA A 299 -7.82 1.44 -13.70
CA ALA A 299 -7.46 2.15 -14.91
C ALA A 299 -7.36 3.68 -14.73
N TYR A 300 -7.93 4.22 -13.64
CA TYR A 300 -7.97 5.66 -13.39
C TYR A 300 -6.57 6.29 -13.34
N LEU A 301 -5.63 5.64 -12.69
CA LEU A 301 -4.23 6.12 -12.64
C LEU A 301 -3.69 6.33 -14.07
N ALA A 302 -3.81 5.32 -14.92
CA ALA A 302 -3.31 5.39 -16.31
C ALA A 302 -4.10 6.35 -17.19
N ASP A 303 -5.43 6.29 -17.13
CA ASP A 303 -6.31 6.94 -18.11
C ASP A 303 -6.62 8.40 -17.76
N ARG A 304 -6.42 8.80 -16.50
CA ARG A 304 -6.74 10.15 -16.00
C ARG A 304 -5.59 10.86 -15.31
N PHE A 305 -4.98 10.22 -14.31
CA PHE A 305 -4.00 10.91 -13.47
C PHE A 305 -2.66 11.13 -14.18
N LEU A 306 -2.11 10.12 -14.86
CA LEU A 306 -0.86 10.30 -15.62
C LEU A 306 -0.99 11.34 -16.75
N PRO A 307 -2.09 11.39 -17.55
CA PRO A 307 -2.33 12.51 -18.45
C PRO A 307 -2.40 13.87 -17.79
N ALA A 308 -3.04 13.99 -16.62
CA ALA A 308 -3.09 15.25 -15.86
C ALA A 308 -1.69 15.71 -15.40
N LEU A 309 -0.80 14.80 -15.01
CA LEU A 309 0.59 15.11 -14.72
C LEU A 309 1.32 15.64 -15.96
N ALA A 310 1.11 15.01 -17.13
CA ALA A 310 1.71 15.47 -18.38
C ALA A 310 1.22 16.89 -18.77
N GLU A 311 -0.07 17.21 -18.57
CA GLU A 311 -0.61 18.55 -18.76
C GLU A 311 0.03 19.61 -17.84
N LEU A 312 0.49 19.20 -16.66
CA LEU A 312 1.23 20.05 -15.70
C LEU A 312 2.74 20.11 -15.99
N GLY A 313 3.19 19.48 -17.09
CA GLY A 313 4.60 19.53 -17.52
C GLY A 313 5.49 18.46 -16.91
N VAL A 314 4.94 17.45 -16.23
CA VAL A 314 5.70 16.28 -15.79
C VAL A 314 6.03 15.43 -17.00
N GLY A 315 7.31 15.32 -17.34
CA GLY A 315 7.77 14.58 -18.52
C GLY A 315 7.68 13.06 -18.37
N ASP A 316 7.65 12.37 -19.52
CA ASP A 316 7.55 10.90 -19.58
C ASP A 316 8.63 10.17 -18.74
N GLU A 317 9.85 10.73 -18.68
CA GLU A 317 10.93 10.14 -17.90
C GLU A 317 10.63 10.16 -16.39
N ALA A 318 10.06 11.24 -15.87
CA ALA A 318 9.65 11.33 -14.47
C ALA A 318 8.46 10.40 -14.18
N ILE A 319 7.50 10.30 -15.11
CA ILE A 319 6.37 9.36 -15.00
C ILE A 319 6.91 7.92 -14.96
N GLU A 320 7.81 7.56 -15.87
CA GLU A 320 8.43 6.23 -15.89
C GLU A 320 9.27 5.97 -14.63
N GLN A 321 9.93 7.02 -14.09
CA GLN A 321 10.66 6.92 -12.84
C GLN A 321 9.72 6.53 -11.69
N MET A 322 8.62 7.25 -11.51
CA MET A 322 7.67 7.06 -10.42
C MET A 322 6.85 5.77 -10.53
N THR A 323 6.54 5.32 -11.77
CA THR A 323 5.65 4.18 -11.99
C THR A 323 6.36 2.86 -12.25
N ALA A 324 7.63 2.87 -12.66
CA ALA A 324 8.36 1.65 -13.00
C ALA A 324 9.72 1.55 -12.27
N ARG A 325 10.63 2.50 -12.48
CA ARG A 325 12.02 2.35 -12.01
C ARG A 325 12.11 2.42 -10.47
N THR A 326 11.44 3.39 -9.85
CA THR A 326 11.43 3.51 -8.37
C THR A 326 10.78 2.31 -7.72
N PRO A 327 9.56 1.86 -8.11
CA PRO A 327 8.98 0.64 -7.57
C PRO A 327 9.84 -0.61 -7.80
N ALA A 328 10.43 -0.78 -8.98
CA ALA A 328 11.30 -1.92 -9.27
C ALA A 328 12.55 -1.95 -8.37
N ARG A 329 13.17 -0.78 -8.11
CA ARG A 329 14.28 -0.63 -7.17
C ARG A 329 13.84 -0.95 -5.74
N LEU A 330 12.67 -0.46 -5.34
CA LEU A 330 12.10 -0.65 -4.00
C LEU A 330 11.81 -2.13 -3.71
N LEU A 331 11.15 -2.82 -4.63
CA LEU A 331 10.75 -4.22 -4.47
C LEU A 331 11.90 -5.21 -4.68
N GLY A 332 12.90 -4.83 -5.48
CA GLY A 332 14.02 -5.71 -5.81
C GLY A 332 14.92 -5.98 -4.60
N VAL A 333 15.21 -7.25 -4.33
CA VAL A 333 16.19 -7.67 -3.33
C VAL A 333 17.36 -8.33 -4.04
N GLY A 334 18.59 -7.97 -3.65
CA GLY A 334 19.79 -8.61 -4.17
C GLY A 334 19.80 -10.11 -3.87
N ALA A 335 20.36 -10.91 -4.80
CA ALA A 335 20.51 -12.35 -4.60
C ALA A 335 21.57 -12.66 -3.53
#